data_ad0418a2437245e0480d3492956bf53d
#
_entry.id   ad0418a2437245e0480d3492956bf53d
#
_cell.length_a   1.000
_cell.length_b   1.000
_cell.length_c   1.000
_cell.angle_alpha   90.00
_cell.angle_beta   90.00
_cell.angle_gamma   90.00
#
_symmetry.space_group_name_H-M   'P 1'
#
loop_
_entity.id
_entity.type
_entity.pdbx_description
1 polymer ?
#
loop_
_entity_poly.entity_id
_entity_poly.type
_entity_poly.pdbx_seq_one_letter_code
_entity_poly.pdbx_strand_id
1 'polypeptide(L)'
;MRYQVTSVLCIGLILCFSIQPVEIYWCDVDIRFTESICGVSVVAFLMLMWRRQRIFLSAIDIIVALWFAYVMLRAYIDSTYPCANYILRVMQMMSLYVSLRLLFSSFQVSEKIVIFAILICAIYEVFLGADQMINGYSRHYLFTITGSFLNPGPYSVFLSMGLVMTCQMKKELYLGKGVVPSLVSYLPLAFLILLPATWSRAALLSAAISLGIIYRNQWKRWRWWGFAGIVIIVTVLYFLKQGSADGRSIIYLISLLCISHTPIFGSGIGSFCHQYAEGMANFSSNYPTFNFASADVTFNAYNCLLQIGVEQGLIGICLFVVLVSMTLIKLRKNTKILGTALLCLLIFSMFSYPFEQLPYQIICVLIVAYAANDVADSIFSTKWHIFCRCYIAPAVLCSAVVLFSIFIHKQIRERVRAESDYRMMAGVSHTAFIDDYYELLPLMASNEHFLFNFAKILAADGRYNDSNAMLRLGSLTSCDPMFYVIQGNNYGEMGFYKEAEAAYKKAFNVMPNRLYPLYQLMLLYEKEGNTKEMVDMAKRVISFDEKVVSPATKGLKKKAIIIINRNKQKNRK
;
A
#
# COMPACT_ATOMS: atom_id res chain seq x y z
N MET A 1 7.98 -26.71 -27.80
CA MET A 1 7.21 -27.26 -26.66
C MET A 1 8.03 -27.24 -25.36
N ARG A 2 9.19 -27.92 -25.25
CA ARG A 2 10.00 -27.98 -24.00
C ARG A 2 10.35 -26.61 -23.38
N TYR A 3 10.60 -25.58 -24.19
CA TYR A 3 11.03 -24.26 -23.70
C TYR A 3 9.89 -23.36 -23.19
N GLN A 4 8.66 -23.59 -23.68
CA GLN A 4 7.48 -22.92 -23.13
C GLN A 4 7.16 -23.41 -21.73
N VAL A 5 7.47 -24.68 -21.43
CA VAL A 5 7.30 -25.27 -20.09
C VAL A 5 8.17 -24.57 -19.07
N THR A 6 9.44 -24.26 -19.39
CA THR A 6 10.33 -23.54 -18.47
C THR A 6 9.80 -22.13 -18.16
N SER A 7 9.30 -21.43 -19.18
CA SER A 7 8.69 -20.10 -19.00
C SER A 7 7.43 -20.17 -18.13
N VAL A 8 6.60 -21.20 -18.33
CA VAL A 8 5.39 -21.45 -17.52
C VAL A 8 5.78 -21.72 -16.08
N LEU A 9 6.80 -22.54 -15.85
CA LEU A 9 7.29 -22.84 -14.49
C LEU A 9 7.86 -21.60 -13.79
N CYS A 10 8.68 -20.79 -14.48
CA CYS A 10 9.24 -19.56 -13.91
C CYS A 10 8.14 -18.52 -13.59
N ILE A 11 7.20 -18.30 -14.50
CA ILE A 11 6.07 -17.38 -14.28
C ILE A 11 5.17 -17.94 -13.18
N GLY A 12 4.89 -19.24 -13.16
CA GLY A 12 4.12 -19.91 -12.13
C GLY A 12 4.76 -19.76 -10.75
N LEU A 13 6.06 -19.97 -10.64
CA LEU A 13 6.81 -19.79 -9.40
C LEU A 13 6.67 -18.35 -8.85
N ILE A 14 6.84 -17.36 -9.71
CA ILE A 14 6.70 -15.95 -9.32
C ILE A 14 5.25 -15.64 -8.89
N LEU A 15 4.26 -16.15 -9.62
CA LEU A 15 2.85 -15.91 -9.31
C LEU A 15 2.32 -16.70 -8.11
N CYS A 16 3.04 -17.73 -7.64
CA CYS A 16 2.71 -18.37 -6.35
C CYS A 16 2.72 -17.36 -5.19
N PHE A 17 3.55 -16.31 -5.27
CA PHE A 17 3.56 -15.22 -4.29
C PHE A 17 2.40 -14.23 -4.45
N SER A 18 1.63 -14.34 -5.55
CA SER A 18 0.37 -13.60 -5.71
C SER A 18 -0.79 -14.21 -4.92
N ILE A 19 -0.60 -15.41 -4.41
CA ILE A 19 -1.54 -16.11 -3.53
C ILE A 19 -0.95 -16.03 -2.12
N GLN A 20 -1.63 -15.34 -1.21
CA GLN A 20 -1.15 -15.22 0.17
C GLN A 20 -1.48 -16.50 0.94
N PRO A 21 -0.48 -17.29 1.38
CA PRO A 21 -0.75 -18.48 2.18
C PRO A 21 -1.30 -18.10 3.56
N VAL A 22 -2.17 -18.94 4.09
CA VAL A 22 -2.94 -18.70 5.32
C VAL A 22 -2.06 -18.50 6.56
N GLU A 23 -0.82 -19.02 6.58
CA GLU A 23 -0.02 -19.16 7.79
C GLU A 23 1.41 -18.63 7.70
N ILE A 24 1.83 -18.05 6.59
CA ILE A 24 3.22 -17.59 6.45
C ILE A 24 3.31 -16.13 6.89
N TYR A 25 4.13 -15.87 7.92
CA TYR A 25 4.52 -14.53 8.36
C TYR A 25 5.07 -13.72 7.17
N TRP A 26 4.68 -12.47 7.06
CA TRP A 26 5.04 -11.55 5.97
C TRP A 26 6.54 -11.58 5.61
N CYS A 27 7.37 -11.77 6.60
CA CYS A 27 8.82 -11.77 6.51
C CYS A 27 9.40 -12.96 5.73
N ASP A 28 8.86 -14.17 5.91
CA ASP A 28 9.33 -15.36 5.21
C ASP A 28 8.95 -15.32 3.71
N VAL A 29 7.84 -14.67 3.37
CA VAL A 29 7.41 -14.48 1.98
C VAL A 29 8.46 -13.66 1.21
N ASP A 30 8.96 -12.59 1.79
CA ASP A 30 9.94 -11.70 1.14
C ASP A 30 11.29 -12.39 0.90
N ILE A 31 11.74 -13.22 1.84
CA ILE A 31 12.97 -14.02 1.67
C ILE A 31 12.80 -14.98 0.49
N ARG A 32 11.76 -15.82 0.50
CA ARG A 32 11.49 -16.82 -0.54
C ARG A 32 11.23 -16.18 -1.89
N PHE A 33 10.57 -15.02 -1.89
CA PHE A 33 10.34 -14.26 -3.11
C PHE A 33 11.66 -13.78 -3.73
N THR A 34 12.60 -13.26 -2.94
CA THR A 34 13.92 -12.85 -3.41
C THR A 34 14.74 -14.03 -3.94
N GLU A 35 14.70 -15.17 -3.26
CA GLU A 35 15.33 -16.43 -3.72
C GLU A 35 14.75 -16.87 -5.07
N SER A 36 13.44 -16.78 -5.23
CA SER A 36 12.75 -17.12 -6.48
C SER A 36 13.13 -16.18 -7.62
N ILE A 37 13.27 -14.87 -7.38
CA ILE A 37 13.76 -13.91 -8.37
C ILE A 37 15.19 -14.28 -8.82
N CYS A 38 16.07 -14.60 -7.87
CA CYS A 38 17.44 -15.03 -8.16
C CYS A 38 17.45 -16.30 -9.03
N GLY A 39 16.68 -17.33 -8.64
CA GLY A 39 16.56 -18.59 -9.39
C GLY A 39 16.04 -18.36 -10.82
N VAL A 40 14.99 -17.57 -10.99
CA VAL A 40 14.45 -17.24 -12.31
C VAL A 40 15.46 -16.46 -13.15
N SER A 41 16.21 -15.53 -12.55
CA SER A 41 17.28 -14.79 -13.24
C SER A 41 18.37 -15.71 -13.77
N VAL A 42 18.85 -16.66 -12.96
CA VAL A 42 19.85 -17.64 -13.38
C VAL A 42 19.35 -18.53 -14.51
N VAL A 43 18.11 -19.06 -14.39
CA VAL A 43 17.49 -19.88 -15.44
C VAL A 43 17.34 -19.09 -16.73
N ALA A 44 16.84 -17.85 -16.66
CA ALA A 44 16.69 -16.99 -17.82
C ALA A 44 18.02 -16.70 -18.51
N PHE A 45 19.09 -16.45 -17.73
CA PHE A 45 20.43 -16.26 -18.26
C PHE A 45 20.98 -17.48 -18.96
N LEU A 46 20.94 -18.67 -18.33
CA LEU A 46 21.40 -19.92 -18.93
C LEU A 46 20.70 -20.18 -20.27
N MET A 47 19.41 -19.91 -20.34
CA MET A 47 18.62 -20.08 -21.55
C MET A 47 18.95 -19.03 -22.62
N LEU A 48 19.21 -17.80 -22.22
CA LEU A 48 19.66 -16.73 -23.13
C LEU A 48 20.99 -17.09 -23.80
N MET A 49 21.96 -17.59 -23.01
CA MET A 49 23.27 -18.05 -23.50
C MET A 49 23.12 -19.26 -24.44
N TRP A 50 22.32 -20.24 -24.06
CA TRP A 50 22.08 -21.43 -24.90
C TRP A 50 21.49 -21.07 -26.27
N ARG A 51 20.50 -20.14 -26.30
CA ARG A 51 19.79 -19.77 -27.53
C ARG A 51 20.50 -18.71 -28.35
N ARG A 52 21.57 -18.10 -27.84
CA ARG A 52 22.26 -16.97 -28.48
C ARG A 52 21.33 -15.82 -28.88
N GLN A 53 20.29 -15.59 -28.08
CA GLN A 53 19.34 -14.51 -28.33
C GLN A 53 19.86 -13.17 -27.83
N ARG A 54 19.33 -12.08 -28.38
CA ARG A 54 19.74 -10.71 -28.08
C ARG A 54 18.69 -10.06 -27.17
N ILE A 55 19.16 -9.24 -26.25
CA ILE A 55 18.28 -8.37 -25.47
C ILE A 55 18.13 -7.06 -26.21
N PHE A 56 16.88 -6.61 -26.40
CA PHE A 56 16.56 -5.32 -26.98
C PHE A 56 16.08 -4.38 -25.88
N LEU A 57 16.62 -3.16 -25.85
CA LEU A 57 16.14 -2.11 -24.96
C LEU A 57 14.95 -1.40 -25.61
N SER A 58 13.84 -1.34 -24.89
CA SER A 58 12.64 -0.60 -25.28
C SER A 58 12.59 0.76 -24.55
N ALA A 59 11.74 1.66 -25.03
CA ALA A 59 11.50 2.92 -24.32
C ALA A 59 10.91 2.70 -22.90
N ILE A 60 10.16 1.63 -22.72
CA ILE A 60 9.65 1.24 -21.39
C ILE A 60 10.80 0.92 -20.43
N ASP A 61 11.83 0.20 -20.88
CA ASP A 61 13.02 -0.10 -20.06
C ASP A 61 13.71 1.18 -19.55
N ILE A 62 13.81 2.20 -20.41
CA ILE A 62 14.42 3.48 -20.06
C ILE A 62 13.59 4.20 -18.99
N ILE A 63 12.28 4.27 -19.14
CA ILE A 63 11.40 4.92 -18.16
C ILE A 63 11.42 4.18 -16.82
N VAL A 64 11.41 2.85 -16.83
CA VAL A 64 11.55 2.04 -15.59
C VAL A 64 12.88 2.34 -14.90
N ALA A 65 13.98 2.37 -15.64
CA ALA A 65 15.29 2.68 -15.09
C ALA A 65 15.38 4.11 -14.55
N LEU A 66 14.80 5.09 -15.26
CA LEU A 66 14.74 6.49 -14.80
C LEU A 66 13.91 6.63 -13.53
N TRP A 67 12.74 5.98 -13.44
CA TRP A 67 11.93 6.04 -12.25
C TRP A 67 12.61 5.37 -11.05
N PHE A 68 13.22 4.20 -11.26
CA PHE A 68 14.02 3.52 -10.24
C PHE A 68 15.17 4.43 -9.74
N ALA A 69 15.95 5.00 -10.65
CA ALA A 69 17.04 5.91 -10.31
C ALA A 69 16.54 7.15 -9.54
N TYR A 70 15.41 7.71 -9.95
CA TYR A 70 14.77 8.84 -9.26
C TYR A 70 14.38 8.48 -7.83
N VAL A 71 13.69 7.34 -7.62
CA VAL A 71 13.29 6.87 -6.28
C VAL A 71 14.52 6.64 -5.39
N MET A 72 15.57 5.98 -5.92
CA MET A 72 16.80 5.74 -5.17
C MET A 72 17.54 7.04 -4.81
N LEU A 73 17.59 8.00 -5.74
CA LEU A 73 18.19 9.31 -5.50
C LEU A 73 17.42 10.10 -4.44
N ARG A 74 16.10 10.09 -4.52
CA ARG A 74 15.23 10.76 -3.52
C ARG A 74 15.41 10.14 -2.13
N ALA A 75 15.42 8.81 -2.02
CA ALA A 75 15.64 8.13 -0.76
C ALA A 75 17.03 8.40 -0.15
N TYR A 76 18.05 8.62 -1.00
CA TYR A 76 19.38 8.99 -0.55
C TYR A 76 19.44 10.45 -0.06
N ILE A 77 18.84 11.38 -0.79
CA ILE A 77 18.84 12.81 -0.44
C ILE A 77 17.98 13.06 0.80
N ASP A 78 16.78 12.47 0.86
CA ASP A 78 15.82 12.67 1.95
C ASP A 78 15.93 11.57 3.01
N SER A 79 17.10 11.40 3.58
CA SER A 79 17.38 10.38 4.62
C SER A 79 16.64 10.61 5.95
N THR A 80 15.80 11.65 6.04
CA THR A 80 15.01 11.98 7.23
C THR A 80 13.98 10.90 7.57
N TYR A 81 13.37 10.28 6.53
CA TYR A 81 12.31 9.30 6.73
C TYR A 81 12.87 7.88 6.72
N PRO A 82 12.50 7.02 7.71
CA PRO A 82 12.94 5.63 7.74
C PRO A 82 12.22 4.78 6.68
N CYS A 83 12.65 4.88 5.43
CA CYS A 83 12.02 4.22 4.27
C CYS A 83 12.68 2.89 3.85
N ALA A 84 13.50 2.29 4.69
CA ALA A 84 14.32 1.14 4.30
C ALA A 84 13.51 -0.07 3.78
N ASN A 85 12.36 -0.39 4.39
CA ASN A 85 11.49 -1.47 3.93
C ASN A 85 10.87 -1.17 2.55
N TYR A 86 10.48 0.09 2.31
CA TYR A 86 9.99 0.52 1.01
C TYR A 86 11.07 0.39 -0.06
N ILE A 87 12.29 0.85 0.22
CA ILE A 87 13.42 0.75 -0.72
C ILE A 87 13.78 -0.70 -1.04
N LEU A 88 13.80 -1.59 -0.04
CA LEU A 88 14.02 -3.02 -0.28
C LEU A 88 12.94 -3.61 -1.20
N ARG A 89 11.68 -3.20 -1.04
CA ARG A 89 10.58 -3.60 -1.93
C ARG A 89 10.78 -3.08 -3.36
N VAL A 90 11.18 -1.83 -3.53
CA VAL A 90 11.47 -1.25 -4.86
C VAL A 90 12.64 -1.99 -5.52
N MET A 91 13.68 -2.33 -4.75
CA MET A 91 14.80 -3.14 -5.23
C MET A 91 14.37 -4.54 -5.67
N GLN A 92 13.49 -5.21 -4.91
CA GLN A 92 12.91 -6.50 -5.31
C GLN A 92 12.14 -6.40 -6.62
N MET A 93 11.29 -5.37 -6.77
CA MET A 93 10.51 -5.16 -8.00
C MET A 93 11.40 -4.88 -9.21
N MET A 94 12.49 -4.13 -9.05
CA MET A 94 13.46 -3.90 -10.12
C MET A 94 14.20 -5.19 -10.50
N SER A 95 14.62 -6.00 -9.51
CA SER A 95 15.24 -7.31 -9.76
C SER A 95 14.28 -8.25 -10.49
N LEU A 96 13.00 -8.27 -10.08
CA LEU A 96 11.95 -9.02 -10.77
C LEU A 96 11.76 -8.55 -12.21
N TYR A 97 11.69 -7.23 -12.43
CA TYR A 97 11.56 -6.66 -13.78
C TYR A 97 12.69 -7.12 -14.69
N VAL A 98 13.94 -6.99 -14.26
CA VAL A 98 15.10 -7.40 -15.06
C VAL A 98 15.09 -8.91 -15.31
N SER A 99 14.78 -9.74 -14.29
CA SER A 99 14.68 -11.19 -14.43
C SER A 99 13.62 -11.61 -15.46
N LEU A 100 12.46 -10.96 -15.43
CA LEU A 100 11.39 -11.19 -16.43
C LEU A 100 11.79 -10.71 -17.83
N ARG A 101 12.52 -9.59 -17.94
CA ARG A 101 13.04 -9.13 -19.23
C ARG A 101 14.04 -10.12 -19.84
N LEU A 102 14.95 -10.68 -19.02
CA LEU A 102 15.85 -11.76 -19.43
C LEU A 102 15.06 -13.01 -19.87
N LEU A 103 14.05 -13.40 -19.11
CA LEU A 103 13.20 -14.54 -19.42
C LEU A 103 12.47 -14.35 -20.75
N PHE A 104 11.80 -13.22 -20.94
CA PHE A 104 11.03 -12.92 -22.16
C PHE A 104 11.92 -12.76 -23.38
N SER A 105 13.13 -12.24 -23.22
CA SER A 105 14.12 -12.18 -24.31
C SER A 105 14.65 -13.56 -24.69
N SER A 106 14.76 -14.47 -23.72
CA SER A 106 15.22 -15.84 -23.94
C SER A 106 14.16 -16.72 -24.63
N PHE A 107 12.89 -16.43 -24.35
CA PHE A 107 11.74 -17.15 -24.88
C PHE A 107 10.78 -16.17 -25.52
N GLN A 108 10.28 -16.50 -26.69
CA GLN A 108 9.09 -15.85 -27.25
C GLN A 108 7.87 -16.30 -26.43
N VAL A 109 7.72 -15.72 -25.24
CA VAL A 109 6.61 -16.06 -24.35
C VAL A 109 5.31 -15.60 -24.97
N SER A 110 4.41 -16.55 -25.19
CA SER A 110 3.08 -16.23 -25.72
C SER A 110 2.27 -15.43 -24.68
N GLU A 111 1.52 -14.43 -25.15
CA GLU A 111 0.56 -13.69 -24.32
C GLU A 111 -0.39 -14.61 -23.55
N LYS A 112 -0.77 -15.75 -24.14
CA LYS A 112 -1.64 -16.75 -23.53
C LYS A 112 -1.09 -17.26 -22.20
N ILE A 113 0.24 -17.46 -22.11
CA ILE A 113 0.88 -17.94 -20.88
C ILE A 113 0.69 -16.92 -19.78
N VAL A 114 0.94 -15.64 -20.06
CA VAL A 114 0.79 -14.55 -19.07
C VAL A 114 -0.67 -14.38 -18.67
N ILE A 115 -1.59 -14.40 -19.64
CA ILE A 115 -3.03 -14.28 -19.38
C ILE A 115 -3.51 -15.43 -18.49
N PHE A 116 -3.23 -16.69 -18.87
CA PHE A 116 -3.68 -17.85 -18.11
C PHE A 116 -3.03 -17.92 -16.72
N ALA A 117 -1.78 -17.51 -16.57
CA ALA A 117 -1.12 -17.48 -15.28
C ALA A 117 -1.82 -16.50 -14.31
N ILE A 118 -2.16 -15.30 -14.76
CA ILE A 118 -2.92 -14.34 -13.94
C ILE A 118 -4.35 -14.86 -13.66
N LEU A 119 -5.00 -15.46 -14.66
CA LEU A 119 -6.34 -16.01 -14.47
C LEU A 119 -6.39 -17.19 -13.50
N ILE A 120 -5.36 -18.05 -13.47
CA ILE A 120 -5.28 -19.14 -12.49
C ILE A 120 -5.28 -18.58 -11.06
N CYS A 121 -4.52 -17.51 -10.80
CA CYS A 121 -4.55 -16.85 -9.50
C CYS A 121 -5.96 -16.30 -9.18
N ALA A 122 -6.59 -15.64 -10.14
CA ALA A 122 -7.94 -15.11 -9.97
C ALA A 122 -9.00 -16.21 -9.75
N ILE A 123 -8.87 -17.34 -10.43
CA ILE A 123 -9.75 -18.51 -10.25
C ILE A 123 -9.55 -19.13 -8.87
N TYR A 124 -8.31 -19.24 -8.41
CA TYR A 124 -8.02 -19.70 -7.06
C TYR A 124 -8.69 -18.82 -5.99
N GLU A 125 -8.63 -17.51 -6.17
CA GLU A 125 -9.33 -16.56 -5.29
C GLU A 125 -10.86 -16.73 -5.34
N VAL A 126 -11.43 -17.10 -6.50
CA VAL A 126 -12.86 -17.45 -6.60
C VAL A 126 -13.20 -18.68 -5.75
N PHE A 127 -12.37 -19.73 -5.80
CA PHE A 127 -12.58 -20.93 -5.00
C PHE A 127 -12.51 -20.63 -3.50
N LEU A 128 -11.51 -19.86 -3.05
CA LEU A 128 -11.39 -19.46 -1.65
C LEU A 128 -12.58 -18.60 -1.20
N GLY A 129 -12.99 -17.63 -2.01
CA GLY A 129 -14.13 -16.79 -1.68
C GLY A 129 -15.45 -17.54 -1.66
N ALA A 130 -15.66 -18.50 -2.56
CA ALA A 130 -16.83 -19.36 -2.56
C ALA A 130 -16.85 -20.28 -1.31
N ASP A 131 -15.71 -20.85 -0.94
CA ASP A 131 -15.56 -21.64 0.26
C ASP A 131 -15.88 -20.83 1.53
N GLN A 132 -15.33 -19.61 1.65
CA GLN A 132 -15.59 -18.69 2.74
C GLN A 132 -17.07 -18.28 2.81
N MET A 133 -17.73 -18.10 1.65
CA MET A 133 -19.15 -17.75 1.59
C MET A 133 -20.05 -18.89 2.06
N ILE A 134 -19.68 -20.15 1.77
CA ILE A 134 -20.45 -21.34 2.13
C ILE A 134 -20.19 -21.73 3.59
N ASN A 135 -18.94 -21.75 4.01
CA ASN A 135 -18.51 -22.30 5.30
C ASN A 135 -18.32 -21.24 6.39
N GLY A 136 -18.33 -19.93 6.04
CA GLY A 136 -18.24 -18.83 7.00
C GLY A 136 -16.86 -18.58 7.60
N TYR A 137 -15.78 -19.19 7.07
CA TYR A 137 -14.42 -19.08 7.58
C TYR A 137 -13.60 -18.03 6.82
N SER A 138 -13.95 -16.74 6.95
CA SER A 138 -13.06 -15.70 6.44
C SER A 138 -11.86 -15.48 7.37
N ARG A 139 -10.78 -14.89 6.84
CA ARG A 139 -9.57 -14.58 7.63
C ARG A 139 -9.75 -13.42 8.62
N HIS A 140 -10.87 -12.74 8.58
CA HIS A 140 -11.14 -11.59 9.44
C HIS A 140 -12.57 -11.64 9.95
N TYR A 141 -12.75 -11.58 11.27
CA TYR A 141 -14.03 -11.75 11.96
C TYR A 141 -15.12 -10.74 11.54
N LEU A 142 -14.73 -9.57 10.98
CA LEU A 142 -15.68 -8.53 10.53
C LEU A 142 -16.17 -8.73 9.09
N PHE A 143 -15.54 -9.62 8.30
CA PHE A 143 -15.82 -9.75 6.87
C PHE A 143 -16.20 -11.18 6.50
N THR A 144 -17.22 -11.32 5.67
CA THR A 144 -17.70 -12.64 5.22
C THR A 144 -16.75 -13.27 4.19
N ILE A 145 -16.17 -12.46 3.32
CA ILE A 145 -15.30 -12.90 2.20
C ILE A 145 -14.06 -12.04 2.15
N THR A 146 -12.89 -12.67 2.17
CA THR A 146 -11.59 -12.00 2.05
C THR A 146 -10.64 -12.70 1.08
N GLY A 147 -11.00 -13.90 0.57
CA GLY A 147 -10.11 -14.73 -0.22
C GLY A 147 -8.84 -15.09 0.58
N SER A 148 -7.70 -15.03 -0.07
CA SER A 148 -6.40 -15.21 0.57
C SER A 148 -5.92 -13.99 1.38
N PHE A 149 -6.63 -12.85 1.32
CA PHE A 149 -6.28 -11.61 2.00
C PHE A 149 -6.96 -11.47 3.37
N LEU A 150 -6.49 -10.50 4.18
CA LEU A 150 -7.14 -10.14 5.44
C LEU A 150 -8.30 -9.15 5.25
N ASN A 151 -8.41 -8.53 4.06
CA ASN A 151 -9.38 -7.47 3.78
C ASN A 151 -10.05 -7.73 2.43
N PRO A 152 -11.39 -7.56 2.31
CA PRO A 152 -12.11 -7.73 1.05
C PRO A 152 -11.69 -6.72 -0.03
N GLY A 153 -11.12 -5.57 0.33
CA GLY A 153 -10.63 -4.57 -0.63
C GLY A 153 -9.60 -5.15 -1.60
N PRO A 154 -8.41 -5.57 -1.14
CA PRO A 154 -7.44 -6.24 -2.00
C PRO A 154 -8.01 -7.47 -2.71
N TYR A 155 -8.71 -8.36 -2.03
CA TYR A 155 -9.33 -9.54 -2.64
C TYR A 155 -10.20 -9.20 -3.87
N SER A 156 -11.00 -8.14 -3.77
CA SER A 156 -11.92 -7.71 -4.84
C SER A 156 -11.23 -7.28 -6.14
N VAL A 157 -9.92 -6.96 -6.09
CA VAL A 157 -9.12 -6.64 -7.29
C VAL A 157 -8.98 -7.85 -8.20
N PHE A 158 -8.68 -9.03 -7.63
CA PHE A 158 -8.61 -10.26 -8.43
C PHE A 158 -9.94 -10.57 -9.09
N LEU A 159 -11.05 -10.40 -8.36
CA LEU A 159 -12.38 -10.64 -8.92
C LEU A 159 -12.71 -9.68 -10.07
N SER A 160 -12.47 -8.37 -9.88
CA SER A 160 -12.74 -7.37 -10.92
C SER A 160 -11.84 -7.55 -12.14
N MET A 161 -10.56 -7.86 -11.92
CA MET A 161 -9.58 -8.10 -12.97
C MET A 161 -9.90 -9.39 -13.75
N GLY A 162 -10.23 -10.48 -13.04
CA GLY A 162 -10.65 -11.76 -13.64
C GLY A 162 -11.92 -11.62 -14.47
N LEU A 163 -12.92 -10.88 -13.98
CA LEU A 163 -14.14 -10.56 -14.72
C LEU A 163 -13.84 -9.83 -16.03
N VAL A 164 -13.04 -8.77 -15.97
CA VAL A 164 -12.70 -7.94 -17.13
C VAL A 164 -11.88 -8.72 -18.15
N MET A 165 -10.88 -9.51 -17.71
CA MET A 165 -10.06 -10.36 -18.59
C MET A 165 -10.91 -11.41 -19.32
N THR A 166 -11.76 -12.13 -18.58
CA THR A 166 -12.60 -13.19 -19.16
C THR A 166 -13.66 -12.64 -20.12
N CYS A 167 -14.24 -11.47 -19.82
CA CYS A 167 -15.13 -10.76 -20.75
C CYS A 167 -14.41 -10.31 -22.03
N GLN A 168 -13.18 -9.80 -21.93
CA GLN A 168 -12.39 -9.40 -23.11
C GLN A 168 -11.99 -10.63 -23.94
N MET A 169 -11.60 -11.75 -23.30
CA MET A 169 -11.32 -13.02 -23.99
C MET A 169 -12.52 -13.51 -24.78
N LYS A 170 -13.71 -13.49 -24.18
CA LYS A 170 -14.96 -13.87 -24.85
C LYS A 170 -15.27 -12.97 -26.05
N LYS A 171 -15.07 -11.67 -25.93
CA LYS A 171 -15.29 -10.70 -27.00
C LYS A 171 -14.35 -10.90 -28.19
N GLU A 172 -13.10 -11.28 -27.96
CA GLU A 172 -12.11 -11.50 -29.03
C GLU A 172 -12.22 -12.89 -29.69
N LEU A 173 -13.23 -13.70 -29.30
CA LEU A 173 -13.36 -15.09 -29.75
C LEU A 173 -12.07 -15.91 -29.55
N TYR A 174 -11.34 -15.58 -28.51
CA TYR A 174 -10.08 -16.21 -28.13
C TYR A 174 -10.23 -17.69 -27.76
N LEU A 175 -11.46 -18.10 -27.54
CA LEU A 175 -11.88 -19.42 -27.14
C LEU A 175 -12.24 -20.23 -28.39
N GLY A 176 -11.39 -21.19 -28.75
CA GLY A 176 -11.72 -22.20 -29.77
C GLY A 176 -12.93 -23.06 -29.37
N LYS A 177 -13.31 -24.02 -30.21
CA LYS A 177 -14.35 -25.01 -29.88
C LYS A 177 -13.76 -26.11 -28.94
N GLY A 178 -14.45 -26.46 -27.87
CA GLY A 178 -14.03 -27.51 -26.92
C GLY A 178 -14.58 -27.33 -25.52
N VAL A 179 -14.32 -28.29 -24.63
CA VAL A 179 -14.80 -28.26 -23.22
C VAL A 179 -14.15 -27.13 -22.43
N VAL A 180 -12.82 -26.97 -22.53
CA VAL A 180 -12.07 -25.92 -21.80
C VAL A 180 -12.52 -24.52 -22.22
N PRO A 181 -12.63 -24.18 -23.51
CA PRO A 181 -13.21 -22.91 -23.96
C PRO A 181 -14.64 -22.69 -23.44
N SER A 182 -15.45 -23.73 -23.40
CA SER A 182 -16.82 -23.65 -22.87
C SER A 182 -16.82 -23.31 -21.39
N LEU A 183 -16.01 -23.98 -20.55
CA LEU A 183 -15.87 -23.68 -19.12
C LEU A 183 -15.40 -22.23 -18.89
N VAL A 184 -14.35 -21.79 -19.58
CA VAL A 184 -13.84 -20.42 -19.47
C VAL A 184 -14.88 -19.37 -19.83
N SER A 185 -15.84 -19.69 -20.73
CA SER A 185 -16.91 -18.76 -21.11
C SER A 185 -17.93 -18.49 -20.00
N TYR A 186 -18.00 -19.35 -18.98
CA TYR A 186 -18.87 -19.17 -17.80
C TYR A 186 -18.14 -18.51 -16.62
N LEU A 187 -16.80 -18.42 -16.63
CA LEU A 187 -16.03 -17.78 -15.56
C LEU A 187 -16.48 -16.35 -15.20
N PRO A 188 -16.89 -15.48 -16.18
CA PRO A 188 -17.39 -14.15 -15.85
C PRO A 188 -18.56 -14.19 -14.84
N LEU A 189 -19.40 -15.21 -14.88
CA LEU A 189 -20.52 -15.35 -13.93
C LEU A 189 -20.04 -15.60 -12.51
N ALA A 190 -19.00 -16.43 -12.31
CA ALA A 190 -18.43 -16.70 -11.00
C ALA A 190 -17.86 -15.43 -10.36
N PHE A 191 -17.09 -14.65 -11.14
CA PHE A 191 -16.58 -13.35 -10.69
C PHE A 191 -17.71 -12.36 -10.39
N LEU A 192 -18.75 -12.32 -11.23
CA LEU A 192 -19.88 -11.40 -11.10
C LEU A 192 -20.72 -11.70 -9.84
N ILE A 193 -20.86 -12.97 -9.45
CA ILE A 193 -21.61 -13.38 -8.24
C ILE A 193 -20.85 -12.98 -6.97
N LEU A 194 -19.53 -13.21 -6.93
CA LEU A 194 -18.74 -12.96 -5.72
C LEU A 194 -18.37 -11.48 -5.53
N LEU A 195 -18.24 -10.71 -6.62
CA LEU A 195 -17.78 -9.33 -6.55
C LEU A 195 -18.68 -8.42 -5.68
N PRO A 196 -20.02 -8.44 -5.78
CA PRO A 196 -20.90 -7.66 -4.90
C PRO A 196 -20.77 -8.04 -3.43
N ALA A 197 -20.55 -9.32 -3.11
CA ALA A 197 -20.41 -9.81 -1.74
C ALA A 197 -19.17 -9.25 -1.02
N THR A 198 -18.18 -8.73 -1.75
CA THR A 198 -17.02 -8.04 -1.17
C THR A 198 -17.34 -6.64 -0.62
N TRP A 199 -18.48 -6.05 -0.98
CA TRP A 199 -18.85 -4.67 -0.66
C TRP A 199 -17.77 -3.64 -1.06
N SER A 200 -16.94 -3.96 -2.05
CA SER A 200 -15.86 -3.09 -2.55
C SER A 200 -16.34 -2.17 -3.65
N ARG A 201 -16.60 -0.91 -3.29
CA ARG A 201 -17.03 0.13 -4.25
C ARG A 201 -16.00 0.36 -5.36
N ALA A 202 -14.72 0.38 -4.99
CA ALA A 202 -13.62 0.57 -5.93
C ALA A 202 -13.57 -0.55 -7.00
N ALA A 203 -13.80 -1.81 -6.59
CA ALA A 203 -13.79 -2.94 -7.50
C ALA A 203 -15.01 -2.94 -8.45
N LEU A 204 -16.20 -2.65 -7.91
CA LEU A 204 -17.41 -2.52 -8.74
C LEU A 204 -17.25 -1.39 -9.78
N LEU A 205 -16.72 -0.24 -9.36
CA LEU A 205 -16.49 0.90 -10.25
C LEU A 205 -15.42 0.58 -11.31
N SER A 206 -14.30 -0.03 -10.91
CA SER A 206 -13.23 -0.40 -11.85
C SER A 206 -13.69 -1.44 -12.87
N ALA A 207 -14.46 -2.44 -12.45
CA ALA A 207 -15.06 -3.41 -13.34
C ALA A 207 -16.07 -2.76 -14.30
N ALA A 208 -16.98 -1.92 -13.78
CA ALA A 208 -18.01 -1.25 -14.60
C ALA A 208 -17.40 -0.35 -15.69
N ILE A 209 -16.42 0.50 -15.32
CA ILE A 209 -15.74 1.39 -16.28
C ILE A 209 -14.97 0.54 -17.32
N SER A 210 -14.24 -0.49 -16.90
CA SER A 210 -13.48 -1.35 -17.80
C SER A 210 -14.38 -2.11 -18.77
N LEU A 211 -15.51 -2.66 -18.30
CA LEU A 211 -16.51 -3.31 -19.15
C LEU A 211 -17.17 -2.31 -20.11
N GLY A 212 -17.45 -1.08 -19.66
CA GLY A 212 -17.94 -0.01 -20.51
C GLY A 212 -16.99 0.29 -21.68
N ILE A 213 -15.67 0.30 -21.42
CA ILE A 213 -14.64 0.49 -22.46
C ILE A 213 -14.57 -0.72 -23.40
N ILE A 214 -14.64 -1.96 -22.87
CA ILE A 214 -14.64 -3.19 -23.65
C ILE A 214 -15.83 -3.19 -24.64
N TYR A 215 -17.02 -2.93 -24.15
CA TYR A 215 -18.26 -3.05 -24.93
C TYR A 215 -18.72 -1.72 -25.55
N ARG A 216 -17.90 -0.66 -25.54
CA ARG A 216 -18.23 0.70 -26.02
C ARG A 216 -18.89 0.76 -27.40
N ASN A 217 -18.48 -0.11 -28.35
CA ASN A 217 -19.02 -0.12 -29.71
C ASN A 217 -20.42 -0.73 -29.78
N GLN A 218 -20.70 -1.72 -28.92
CA GLN A 218 -22.01 -2.37 -28.82
C GLN A 218 -23.02 -1.47 -28.09
N TRP A 219 -22.54 -0.62 -27.20
CA TRP A 219 -23.33 0.27 -26.35
C TRP A 219 -23.45 1.69 -26.91
N LYS A 220 -23.05 1.97 -28.15
CA LYS A 220 -23.15 3.31 -28.75
C LYS A 220 -24.55 3.91 -28.64
N ARG A 221 -25.62 3.09 -28.85
CA ARG A 221 -27.03 3.50 -28.74
C ARG A 221 -27.44 3.75 -27.26
N TRP A 222 -26.83 3.03 -26.33
CA TRP A 222 -27.20 3.03 -24.90
C TRP A 222 -26.17 3.73 -24.00
N ARG A 223 -25.18 4.44 -24.59
CA ARG A 223 -24.05 5.04 -23.84
C ARG A 223 -24.49 5.96 -22.70
N TRP A 224 -25.53 6.73 -22.89
CA TRP A 224 -26.07 7.64 -21.89
C TRP A 224 -26.76 6.89 -20.75
N TRP A 225 -27.47 5.81 -21.05
CA TRP A 225 -28.07 4.93 -20.05
C TRP A 225 -27.01 4.17 -19.26
N GLY A 226 -25.94 3.72 -19.91
CA GLY A 226 -24.79 3.13 -19.23
C GLY A 226 -24.10 4.12 -18.29
N PHE A 227 -23.89 5.36 -18.74
CA PHE A 227 -23.36 6.44 -17.91
C PHE A 227 -24.29 6.75 -16.73
N ALA A 228 -25.59 6.92 -16.97
CA ALA A 228 -26.58 7.12 -15.94
C ALA A 228 -26.59 5.96 -14.91
N GLY A 229 -26.51 4.72 -15.40
CA GLY A 229 -26.41 3.53 -14.52
C GLY A 229 -25.17 3.56 -13.62
N ILE A 230 -24.01 3.94 -14.15
CA ILE A 230 -22.77 4.10 -13.36
C ILE A 230 -22.95 5.20 -12.32
N VAL A 231 -23.50 6.35 -12.69
CA VAL A 231 -23.78 7.46 -11.75
C VAL A 231 -24.70 7.02 -10.63
N ILE A 232 -25.79 6.31 -10.96
CA ILE A 232 -26.73 5.78 -9.96
C ILE A 232 -26.01 4.81 -9.02
N ILE A 233 -25.23 3.86 -9.55
CA ILE A 233 -24.47 2.91 -8.73
C ILE A 233 -23.50 3.64 -7.81
N VAL A 234 -22.75 4.62 -8.30
CA VAL A 234 -21.80 5.41 -7.50
C VAL A 234 -22.55 6.16 -6.39
N THR A 235 -23.69 6.78 -6.72
CA THR A 235 -24.51 7.52 -5.74
C THR A 235 -25.05 6.60 -4.66
N VAL A 236 -25.63 5.46 -5.03
CA VAL A 236 -26.15 4.47 -4.07
C VAL A 236 -25.01 3.93 -3.18
N LEU A 237 -23.87 3.58 -3.77
CA LEU A 237 -22.71 3.09 -3.03
C LEU A 237 -22.09 4.17 -2.12
N TYR A 238 -22.21 5.45 -2.45
CA TYR A 238 -21.81 6.56 -1.59
C TYR A 238 -22.65 6.58 -0.31
N PHE A 239 -23.98 6.59 -0.43
CA PHE A 239 -24.87 6.63 0.71
C PHE A 239 -24.81 5.37 1.60
N LEU A 240 -24.57 4.19 1.02
CA LEU A 240 -24.47 2.94 1.80
C LEU A 240 -23.24 2.89 2.73
N LYS A 241 -22.14 3.62 2.42
CA LYS A 241 -20.90 3.69 3.22
C LYS A 241 -20.38 5.13 3.34
N GLN A 242 -21.24 6.07 3.69
CA GLN A 242 -20.93 7.51 3.72
C GLN A 242 -19.69 7.82 4.56
N GLY A 243 -19.59 7.35 5.79
CA GLY A 243 -18.43 7.65 6.66
C GLY A 243 -17.06 7.25 6.07
N SER A 244 -17.00 6.14 5.31
CA SER A 244 -15.79 5.75 4.60
C SER A 244 -15.50 6.61 3.36
N ALA A 245 -16.51 7.21 2.73
CA ALA A 245 -16.32 8.13 1.61
C ALA A 245 -15.85 9.49 2.12
N ASP A 246 -16.48 10.01 3.16
CA ASP A 246 -16.11 11.27 3.80
C ASP A 246 -14.68 11.23 4.36
N GLY A 247 -14.29 10.10 4.99
CA GLY A 247 -12.91 9.90 5.44
C GLY A 247 -11.89 9.97 4.31
N ARG A 248 -12.19 9.35 3.15
CA ARG A 248 -11.30 9.45 1.95
C ARG A 248 -11.26 10.86 1.39
N SER A 249 -12.37 11.60 1.41
CA SER A 249 -12.40 12.99 0.96
C SER A 249 -11.48 13.88 1.80
N ILE A 250 -11.42 13.66 3.11
CA ILE A 250 -10.46 14.33 4.00
C ILE A 250 -9.03 13.97 3.61
N ILE A 251 -8.74 12.67 3.42
CA ILE A 251 -7.40 12.19 3.03
C ILE A 251 -6.98 12.84 1.71
N TYR A 252 -7.87 12.91 0.71
CA TYR A 252 -7.56 13.53 -0.59
C TYR A 252 -7.29 15.03 -0.45
N LEU A 253 -8.12 15.75 0.31
CA LEU A 253 -7.94 17.17 0.56
C LEU A 253 -6.57 17.45 1.20
N ILE A 254 -6.25 16.75 2.29
CA ILE A 254 -4.98 16.93 2.98
C ILE A 254 -3.79 16.53 2.09
N SER A 255 -3.90 15.43 1.32
CA SER A 255 -2.85 15.04 0.38
C SER A 255 -2.59 16.11 -0.69
N LEU A 256 -3.65 16.74 -1.24
CA LEU A 256 -3.51 17.84 -2.19
C LEU A 256 -2.84 19.06 -1.56
N LEU A 257 -3.16 19.39 -0.31
CA LEU A 257 -2.48 20.45 0.43
C LEU A 257 -1.00 20.12 0.63
N CYS A 258 -0.65 18.88 1.01
CA CYS A 258 0.74 18.45 1.13
C CYS A 258 1.50 18.58 -0.20
N ILE A 259 0.89 18.16 -1.32
CA ILE A 259 1.49 18.31 -2.66
C ILE A 259 1.72 19.80 -2.99
N SER A 260 0.80 20.69 -2.61
CA SER A 260 0.94 22.12 -2.89
C SER A 260 2.13 22.77 -2.18
N HIS A 261 2.58 22.21 -1.05
CA HIS A 261 3.77 22.70 -0.33
C HIS A 261 5.09 22.25 -0.98
N THR A 262 5.14 21.05 -1.54
CA THR A 262 6.34 20.47 -2.19
C THR A 262 6.02 19.89 -3.57
N PRO A 263 5.60 20.72 -4.56
CA PRO A 263 4.94 20.22 -5.76
C PRO A 263 5.88 19.46 -6.70
N ILE A 264 7.14 19.86 -6.84
CA ILE A 264 8.03 19.34 -7.89
C ILE A 264 8.60 17.97 -7.49
N PHE A 265 9.23 17.89 -6.33
CA PHE A 265 9.99 16.71 -5.88
C PHE A 265 9.26 15.89 -4.82
N GLY A 266 8.14 16.38 -4.28
CA GLY A 266 7.47 15.77 -3.14
C GLY A 266 8.24 15.95 -1.83
N SER A 267 7.73 15.36 -0.76
CA SER A 267 8.28 15.48 0.60
C SER A 267 9.28 14.38 0.96
N GLY A 268 9.56 13.44 0.06
CA GLY A 268 10.48 12.32 0.26
C GLY A 268 9.79 10.96 0.34
N ILE A 269 10.53 9.91 0.05
CA ILE A 269 10.04 8.53 0.03
C ILE A 269 9.66 8.10 1.45
N GLY A 270 8.45 7.53 1.60
CA GLY A 270 7.92 7.07 2.90
C GLY A 270 7.43 8.20 3.81
N SER A 271 7.35 9.44 3.32
CA SER A 271 6.93 10.60 4.12
C SER A 271 5.42 10.73 4.29
N PHE A 272 4.61 9.95 3.58
CA PHE A 272 3.15 10.17 3.50
C PHE A 272 2.49 10.27 4.88
N CYS A 273 2.74 9.33 5.78
CA CYS A 273 2.09 9.32 7.11
C CYS A 273 2.40 10.58 7.91
N HIS A 274 3.67 10.99 7.92
CA HIS A 274 4.11 12.21 8.60
C HIS A 274 3.48 13.46 7.98
N GLN A 275 3.55 13.58 6.65
CA GLN A 275 2.99 14.74 5.93
C GLN A 275 1.48 14.84 6.12
N TYR A 276 0.78 13.71 6.12
CA TYR A 276 -0.64 13.68 6.40
C TYR A 276 -0.93 14.15 7.84
N ALA A 277 -0.17 13.69 8.84
CA ALA A 277 -0.32 14.12 10.23
C ALA A 277 -0.10 15.62 10.41
N GLU A 278 0.99 16.16 9.83
CA GLU A 278 1.28 17.60 9.87
C GLU A 278 0.22 18.43 9.11
N GLY A 279 -0.19 17.95 7.92
CA GLY A 279 -1.25 18.56 7.13
C GLY A 279 -2.59 18.60 7.88
N MET A 280 -2.97 17.50 8.54
CA MET A 280 -4.16 17.43 9.39
C MET A 280 -4.06 18.39 10.57
N ALA A 281 -2.93 18.41 11.28
CA ALA A 281 -2.72 19.31 12.42
C ALA A 281 -2.85 20.78 12.03
N ASN A 282 -2.24 21.16 10.91
CA ASN A 282 -2.32 22.52 10.38
C ASN A 282 -3.73 22.87 9.90
N PHE A 283 -4.37 21.97 9.15
CA PHE A 283 -5.72 22.21 8.62
C PHE A 283 -6.75 22.30 9.74
N SER A 284 -6.73 21.40 10.71
CA SER A 284 -7.70 21.42 11.82
C SER A 284 -7.52 22.61 12.76
N SER A 285 -6.28 23.09 12.93
CA SER A 285 -5.99 24.29 13.71
C SER A 285 -6.55 25.54 13.03
N ASN A 286 -6.46 25.64 11.69
CA ASN A 286 -6.92 26.78 10.92
C ASN A 286 -8.44 26.76 10.65
N TYR A 287 -9.04 25.55 10.59
CA TYR A 287 -10.46 25.36 10.27
C TYR A 287 -11.17 24.51 11.35
N PRO A 288 -11.29 24.99 12.60
CA PRO A 288 -11.83 24.21 13.72
C PRO A 288 -13.31 23.84 13.57
N THR A 289 -14.05 24.53 12.71
CA THR A 289 -15.49 24.29 12.42
C THR A 289 -15.71 23.23 11.34
N PHE A 290 -14.63 22.75 10.68
CA PHE A 290 -14.73 21.70 9.68
C PHE A 290 -15.18 20.37 10.33
N ASN A 291 -15.95 19.57 9.61
CA ASN A 291 -16.42 18.28 10.13
C ASN A 291 -15.36 17.19 9.99
N PHE A 292 -14.68 16.87 11.08
CA PHE A 292 -13.67 15.81 11.18
C PHE A 292 -14.22 14.47 11.67
N ALA A 293 -15.55 14.28 11.80
CA ALA A 293 -16.13 13.06 12.36
C ALA A 293 -15.65 11.77 11.67
N SER A 294 -15.39 11.82 10.35
CA SER A 294 -14.91 10.69 9.56
C SER A 294 -13.39 10.58 9.45
N ALA A 295 -12.61 11.48 10.07
CA ALA A 295 -11.16 11.40 10.07
C ALA A 295 -10.68 10.09 10.75
N ASP A 296 -9.60 9.50 10.23
CA ASP A 296 -9.00 8.30 10.81
C ASP A 296 -7.50 8.24 10.52
N VAL A 297 -6.79 7.39 11.30
CA VAL A 297 -5.39 7.06 11.04
C VAL A 297 -5.29 6.35 9.69
N THR A 298 -4.37 6.79 8.85
CA THR A 298 -4.16 6.21 7.53
C THR A 298 -2.70 6.06 7.19
N PHE A 299 -2.35 4.94 6.53
CA PHE A 299 -0.99 4.65 6.09
C PHE A 299 -0.77 4.96 4.60
N ASN A 300 -1.84 5.32 3.89
CA ASN A 300 -1.78 5.62 2.46
C ASN A 300 -2.90 6.56 2.03
N ALA A 301 -2.72 7.17 0.85
CA ALA A 301 -3.66 8.15 0.29
C ALA A 301 -4.95 7.54 -0.29
N TYR A 302 -5.09 6.21 -0.36
CA TYR A 302 -6.17 5.52 -1.11
C TYR A 302 -6.30 5.97 -2.57
N ASN A 303 -5.26 6.59 -3.11
CA ASN A 303 -5.14 7.03 -4.49
C ASN A 303 -3.65 7.05 -4.85
N CYS A 304 -3.27 6.25 -5.85
CA CYS A 304 -1.85 6.08 -6.18
C CYS A 304 -1.18 7.37 -6.69
N LEU A 305 -1.91 8.25 -7.40
CA LEU A 305 -1.35 9.51 -7.87
C LEU A 305 -1.13 10.50 -6.72
N LEU A 306 -2.03 10.53 -5.74
CA LEU A 306 -1.86 11.35 -4.54
C LEU A 306 -0.70 10.84 -3.69
N GLN A 307 -0.57 9.51 -3.51
CA GLN A 307 0.57 8.91 -2.80
C GLN A 307 1.90 9.29 -3.45
N ILE A 308 2.01 9.07 -4.77
CA ILE A 308 3.20 9.44 -5.54
C ILE A 308 3.42 10.96 -5.49
N GLY A 309 2.35 11.77 -5.55
CA GLY A 309 2.43 13.22 -5.51
C GLY A 309 2.99 13.75 -4.19
N VAL A 310 2.56 13.21 -3.06
CA VAL A 310 3.09 13.60 -1.73
C VAL A 310 4.55 13.20 -1.58
N GLU A 311 4.91 11.97 -1.99
CA GLU A 311 6.25 11.44 -1.75
C GLU A 311 7.28 11.82 -2.82
N GLN A 312 6.86 11.87 -4.09
CA GLN A 312 7.75 12.00 -5.26
C GLN A 312 7.45 13.26 -6.10
N GLY A 313 6.39 13.99 -5.80
CA GLY A 313 5.97 15.20 -6.50
C GLY A 313 5.52 14.96 -7.94
N LEU A 314 5.47 16.03 -8.71
CA LEU A 314 5.06 16.00 -10.11
C LEU A 314 6.00 15.19 -10.99
N ILE A 315 7.29 15.13 -10.66
CA ILE A 315 8.26 14.30 -11.41
C ILE A 315 7.87 12.82 -11.30
N GLY A 316 7.58 12.32 -10.08
CA GLY A 316 7.13 10.95 -9.87
C GLY A 316 5.82 10.67 -10.59
N ILE A 317 4.84 11.57 -10.51
CA ILE A 317 3.57 11.46 -11.24
C ILE A 317 3.80 11.38 -12.75
N CYS A 318 4.63 12.26 -13.32
CA CYS A 318 4.94 12.25 -14.75
C CYS A 318 5.59 10.94 -15.20
N LEU A 319 6.60 10.45 -14.46
CA LEU A 319 7.26 9.18 -14.77
C LEU A 319 6.27 8.00 -14.71
N PHE A 320 5.41 7.95 -13.69
CA PHE A 320 4.37 6.93 -13.57
C PHE A 320 3.36 6.99 -14.73
N VAL A 321 2.83 8.18 -15.03
CA VAL A 321 1.85 8.37 -16.11
C VAL A 321 2.45 8.03 -17.47
N VAL A 322 3.70 8.40 -17.74
CA VAL A 322 4.41 8.05 -18.98
C VAL A 322 4.59 6.54 -19.08
N LEU A 323 5.07 5.88 -18.02
CA LEU A 323 5.25 4.42 -17.99
C LEU A 323 3.94 3.69 -18.28
N VAL A 324 2.88 4.05 -17.58
CA VAL A 324 1.55 3.45 -17.74
C VAL A 324 0.99 3.69 -19.13
N SER A 325 1.09 4.92 -19.63
CA SER A 325 0.58 5.28 -20.96
C SER A 325 1.30 4.52 -22.08
N MET A 326 2.62 4.45 -22.02
CA MET A 326 3.42 3.69 -22.98
C MET A 326 3.07 2.20 -22.95
N THR A 327 2.93 1.63 -21.74
CA THR A 327 2.53 0.22 -21.56
C THR A 327 1.14 -0.04 -22.14
N LEU A 328 0.15 0.80 -21.84
CA LEU A 328 -1.22 0.65 -22.35
C LEU A 328 -1.30 0.82 -23.87
N ILE A 329 -0.58 1.80 -24.45
CA ILE A 329 -0.52 2.00 -25.91
C ILE A 329 0.03 0.75 -26.59
N LYS A 330 1.08 0.17 -26.04
CA LYS A 330 1.71 -1.04 -26.54
C LYS A 330 0.76 -2.25 -26.47
N LEU A 331 0.19 -2.48 -25.28
CA LEU A 331 -0.75 -3.57 -25.06
C LEU A 331 -2.04 -3.44 -25.91
N ARG A 332 -2.50 -2.21 -26.16
CA ARG A 332 -3.67 -2.01 -27.04
C ARG A 332 -3.46 -2.54 -28.45
N LYS A 333 -2.23 -2.49 -28.96
CA LYS A 333 -1.90 -3.00 -30.29
C LYS A 333 -1.76 -4.53 -30.28
N ASN A 334 -1.11 -5.07 -29.27
CA ASN A 334 -0.63 -6.45 -29.25
C ASN A 334 -1.54 -7.39 -28.43
N THR A 335 -1.98 -6.96 -27.25
CA THR A 335 -2.68 -7.83 -26.27
C THR A 335 -3.71 -7.03 -25.48
N LYS A 336 -4.91 -6.87 -26.03
CA LYS A 336 -5.97 -6.08 -25.38
C LYS A 336 -6.38 -6.65 -24.01
N ILE A 337 -6.27 -7.97 -23.81
CA ILE A 337 -6.66 -8.62 -22.55
C ILE A 337 -5.76 -8.15 -21.40
N LEU A 338 -4.43 -8.15 -21.57
CA LEU A 338 -3.51 -7.63 -20.56
C LEU A 338 -3.67 -6.11 -20.36
N GLY A 339 -3.92 -5.39 -21.47
CA GLY A 339 -4.22 -3.95 -21.41
C GLY A 339 -5.46 -3.62 -20.60
N THR A 340 -6.52 -4.41 -20.72
CA THR A 340 -7.76 -4.22 -19.92
C THR A 340 -7.57 -4.62 -18.46
N ALA A 341 -6.77 -5.66 -18.18
CA ALA A 341 -6.39 -6.03 -16.81
C ALA A 341 -5.62 -4.91 -16.10
N LEU A 342 -4.60 -4.37 -16.76
CA LEU A 342 -3.83 -3.23 -16.23
C LEU A 342 -4.72 -2.00 -16.03
N LEU A 343 -5.59 -1.68 -16.99
CA LEU A 343 -6.53 -0.56 -16.88
C LEU A 343 -7.48 -0.73 -15.68
N CYS A 344 -8.03 -1.92 -15.47
CA CYS A 344 -8.87 -2.23 -14.32
C CYS A 344 -8.13 -2.00 -13.00
N LEU A 345 -6.89 -2.49 -12.89
CA LEU A 345 -6.03 -2.29 -11.73
C LEU A 345 -5.74 -0.79 -11.48
N LEU A 346 -5.46 -0.03 -12.53
CA LEU A 346 -5.20 1.41 -12.44
C LEU A 346 -6.44 2.19 -11.99
N ILE A 347 -7.62 1.90 -12.55
CA ILE A 347 -8.86 2.53 -12.10
C ILE A 347 -9.12 2.21 -10.62
N PHE A 348 -8.90 0.97 -10.20
CA PHE A 348 -9.03 0.59 -8.80
C PHE A 348 -8.06 1.36 -7.91
N SER A 349 -6.82 1.58 -8.35
CA SER A 349 -5.78 2.29 -7.59
C SER A 349 -6.07 3.78 -7.38
N MET A 350 -7.04 4.36 -8.12
CA MET A 350 -7.52 5.72 -7.86
C MET A 350 -8.44 5.82 -6.62
N PHE A 351 -8.93 4.68 -6.12
CA PHE A 351 -9.87 4.62 -4.99
C PHE A 351 -9.42 3.67 -3.89
N SER A 352 -8.23 3.09 -4.00
CA SER A 352 -7.70 2.11 -3.04
C SER A 352 -6.17 2.02 -3.16
N TYR A 353 -5.56 1.04 -2.48
CA TYR A 353 -4.11 0.88 -2.35
C TYR A 353 -3.56 -0.48 -2.88
N PRO A 354 -3.87 -0.92 -4.12
CA PRO A 354 -3.40 -2.21 -4.61
C PRO A 354 -1.87 -2.28 -4.71
N PHE A 355 -1.20 -1.16 -4.99
CA PHE A 355 0.26 -1.13 -5.13
C PHE A 355 1.03 -1.24 -3.80
N GLU A 356 0.36 -1.23 -2.65
CA GLU A 356 0.94 -1.62 -1.37
C GLU A 356 0.95 -3.14 -1.18
N GLN A 357 0.24 -3.88 -2.03
CA GLN A 357 0.10 -5.33 -1.94
C GLN A 357 1.04 -6.02 -2.93
N LEU A 358 1.89 -6.92 -2.43
CA LEU A 358 2.85 -7.69 -3.22
C LEU A 358 2.25 -8.36 -4.48
N PRO A 359 1.07 -9.01 -4.42
CA PRO A 359 0.47 -9.66 -5.59
C PRO A 359 0.29 -8.72 -6.78
N TYR A 360 -0.21 -7.51 -6.55
CA TYR A 360 -0.51 -6.56 -7.62
C TYR A 360 0.74 -5.85 -8.12
N GLN A 361 1.77 -5.69 -7.28
CA GLN A 361 3.10 -5.26 -7.72
C GLN A 361 3.69 -6.28 -8.69
N ILE A 362 3.65 -7.58 -8.35
CA ILE A 362 4.13 -8.67 -9.20
C ILE A 362 3.39 -8.67 -10.55
N ILE A 363 2.06 -8.63 -10.54
CA ILE A 363 1.24 -8.63 -11.76
C ILE A 363 1.54 -7.40 -12.61
N CYS A 364 1.68 -6.21 -12.01
CA CYS A 364 2.01 -4.99 -12.72
C CYS A 364 3.39 -5.09 -13.39
N VAL A 365 4.41 -5.53 -12.65
CA VAL A 365 5.77 -5.73 -13.18
C VAL A 365 5.78 -6.77 -14.30
N LEU A 366 5.04 -7.87 -14.15
CA LEU A 366 4.90 -8.91 -15.18
C LEU A 366 4.30 -8.34 -16.48
N ILE A 367 3.22 -7.55 -16.38
CA ILE A 367 2.57 -6.93 -17.54
C ILE A 367 3.48 -5.90 -18.20
N VAL A 368 4.16 -5.04 -17.41
CA VAL A 368 5.10 -4.03 -17.92
C VAL A 368 6.29 -4.69 -18.61
N ALA A 369 6.89 -5.72 -18.01
CA ALA A 369 8.00 -6.46 -18.60
C ALA A 369 7.60 -7.18 -19.89
N TYR A 370 6.38 -7.72 -19.94
CA TYR A 370 5.83 -8.32 -21.16
C TYR A 370 5.64 -7.27 -22.28
N ALA A 371 5.06 -6.11 -21.95
CA ALA A 371 4.87 -5.02 -22.93
C ALA A 371 6.19 -4.48 -23.47
N ALA A 372 7.26 -4.48 -22.66
CA ALA A 372 8.59 -4.04 -23.05
C ALA A 372 9.32 -5.02 -23.99
N ASN A 373 8.83 -6.25 -24.17
CA ASN A 373 9.52 -7.29 -24.94
C ASN A 373 9.27 -7.25 -26.46
N ASP A 374 8.56 -6.24 -26.97
CA ASP A 374 8.30 -6.16 -28.41
C ASP A 374 9.51 -5.63 -29.20
N VAL A 375 10.01 -6.43 -30.11
CA VAL A 375 11.19 -6.15 -30.93
C VAL A 375 10.99 -4.99 -31.92
N ALA A 376 9.74 -4.72 -32.31
CA ALA A 376 9.42 -3.69 -33.32
C ALA A 376 9.73 -2.25 -32.88
N ASP A 377 9.84 -1.99 -31.57
CA ASP A 377 10.07 -0.67 -31.01
C ASP A 377 11.49 -0.48 -30.41
N SER A 378 12.47 -1.27 -30.85
CA SER A 378 13.86 -1.07 -30.38
C SER A 378 14.38 0.30 -30.82
N ILE A 379 14.63 1.22 -29.84
CA ILE A 379 15.07 2.60 -30.09
C ILE A 379 16.48 2.64 -30.69
N PHE A 380 17.27 1.58 -30.47
CA PHE A 380 18.66 1.50 -30.90
C PHE A 380 18.86 0.40 -31.96
N SER A 381 18.57 0.74 -33.24
CA SER A 381 18.56 -0.31 -34.27
C SER A 381 19.91 -0.72 -34.84
N THR A 382 21.01 0.00 -34.69
CA THR A 382 22.23 -0.35 -35.44
C THR A 382 23.54 -0.33 -34.69
N LYS A 383 23.84 0.64 -33.85
CA LYS A 383 25.14 0.73 -33.17
C LYS A 383 25.23 -0.03 -31.83
N TRP A 384 24.16 -0.12 -31.10
CA TRP A 384 24.05 -0.94 -29.86
C TRP A 384 23.98 -2.44 -30.14
N HIS A 385 23.66 -2.85 -31.36
CA HIS A 385 23.77 -4.25 -31.79
C HIS A 385 25.18 -4.84 -31.62
N ILE A 386 26.21 -4.02 -31.66
CA ILE A 386 27.60 -4.48 -31.49
C ILE A 386 27.89 -4.78 -30.02
N PHE A 387 27.41 -3.95 -29.07
CA PHE A 387 27.60 -4.16 -27.64
C PHE A 387 26.76 -5.34 -27.10
N CYS A 388 25.56 -5.51 -27.59
CA CYS A 388 24.71 -6.67 -27.25
C CYS A 388 25.07 -7.96 -28.02
N ARG A 389 25.96 -7.90 -29.05
CA ARG A 389 26.50 -9.09 -29.71
C ARG A 389 27.47 -9.87 -28.82
N CYS A 390 28.12 -9.21 -27.88
CA CYS A 390 28.97 -9.86 -26.90
C CYS A 390 28.11 -10.46 -25.78
N TYR A 391 28.29 -11.74 -25.50
CA TYR A 391 27.67 -12.45 -24.35
C TYR A 391 28.00 -11.80 -23.00
N ILE A 392 28.91 -10.84 -22.98
CA ILE A 392 29.37 -10.10 -21.81
C ILE A 392 28.21 -9.27 -21.19
N ALA A 393 27.43 -8.53 -21.98
CA ALA A 393 26.37 -7.67 -21.44
C ALA A 393 25.24 -8.44 -20.73
N PRO A 394 24.67 -9.54 -21.31
CA PRO A 394 23.73 -10.39 -20.59
C PRO A 394 24.34 -11.05 -19.34
N ALA A 395 25.62 -11.46 -19.42
CA ALA A 395 26.32 -12.05 -18.28
C ALA A 395 26.49 -11.04 -17.14
N VAL A 396 26.95 -9.83 -17.46
CA VAL A 396 27.10 -8.74 -16.47
C VAL A 396 25.74 -8.38 -15.86
N LEU A 397 24.69 -8.28 -16.67
CA LEU A 397 23.35 -7.96 -16.18
C LEU A 397 22.82 -9.05 -15.25
N CYS A 398 22.96 -10.33 -15.62
CA CYS A 398 22.56 -11.45 -14.76
C CYS A 398 23.37 -11.48 -13.46
N SER A 399 24.69 -11.34 -13.55
CA SER A 399 25.57 -11.29 -12.37
C SER A 399 25.16 -10.13 -11.45
N ALA A 400 24.87 -8.96 -12.02
CA ALA A 400 24.40 -7.80 -11.26
C ALA A 400 23.07 -8.10 -10.54
N VAL A 401 22.09 -8.72 -11.22
CA VAL A 401 20.82 -9.11 -10.60
C VAL A 401 21.02 -10.14 -9.49
N VAL A 402 21.87 -11.13 -9.70
CA VAL A 402 22.18 -12.16 -8.69
C VAL A 402 22.84 -11.52 -7.46
N LEU A 403 23.89 -10.72 -7.66
CA LEU A 403 24.58 -10.04 -6.55
C LEU A 403 23.63 -9.08 -5.80
N PHE A 404 22.81 -8.36 -6.54
CA PHE A 404 21.81 -7.47 -5.97
C PHE A 404 20.73 -8.23 -5.18
N SER A 405 20.29 -9.38 -5.70
CA SER A 405 19.35 -10.25 -4.99
C SER A 405 19.96 -10.86 -3.71
N ILE A 406 21.25 -11.22 -3.73
CA ILE A 406 21.96 -11.68 -2.54
C ILE A 406 22.05 -10.56 -1.48
N PHE A 407 22.36 -9.34 -1.91
CA PHE A 407 22.37 -8.18 -1.02
C PHE A 407 20.99 -7.95 -0.38
N ILE A 408 19.92 -7.93 -1.19
CA ILE A 408 18.55 -7.76 -0.71
C ILE A 408 18.19 -8.90 0.25
N HIS A 409 18.51 -10.15 -0.10
CA HIS A 409 18.23 -11.32 0.74
C HIS A 409 18.87 -11.18 2.13
N LYS A 410 20.14 -10.76 2.20
CA LYS A 410 20.84 -10.51 3.46
C LYS A 410 20.09 -9.45 4.29
N GLN A 411 19.77 -8.30 3.70
CA GLN A 411 19.09 -7.20 4.38
C GLN A 411 17.69 -7.60 4.90
N ILE A 412 16.93 -8.34 4.11
CA ILE A 412 15.61 -8.82 4.51
C ILE A 412 15.75 -9.85 5.64
N ARG A 413 16.68 -10.78 5.54
CA ARG A 413 16.88 -11.83 6.55
C ARG A 413 17.26 -11.24 7.92
N GLU A 414 18.12 -10.23 7.96
CA GLU A 414 18.48 -9.52 9.20
C GLU A 414 17.25 -8.85 9.83
N ARG A 415 16.40 -8.18 9.02
CA ARG A 415 15.17 -7.53 9.50
C ARG A 415 14.12 -8.53 9.98
N VAL A 416 13.99 -9.66 9.30
CA VAL A 416 13.09 -10.75 9.70
C VAL A 416 13.46 -11.29 11.07
N ARG A 417 14.76 -11.52 11.30
CA ARG A 417 15.26 -11.93 12.62
C ARG A 417 14.94 -10.88 13.68
N ALA A 418 15.27 -9.61 13.40
CA ALA A 418 14.99 -8.51 14.31
C ALA A 418 13.49 -8.39 14.64
N GLU A 419 12.60 -8.60 13.67
CA GLU A 419 11.15 -8.60 13.92
C GLU A 419 10.70 -9.81 14.74
N SER A 420 11.29 -10.99 14.53
CA SER A 420 11.03 -12.18 15.35
C SER A 420 11.45 -11.95 16.81
N ASP A 421 12.65 -11.40 17.01
CA ASP A 421 13.18 -11.10 18.34
C ASP A 421 12.32 -10.04 19.04
N TYR A 422 11.93 -8.98 18.34
CA TYR A 422 11.00 -7.99 18.85
C TYR A 422 9.65 -8.60 19.26
N ARG A 423 9.06 -9.48 18.45
CA ARG A 423 7.76 -10.12 18.77
C ARG A 423 7.83 -10.96 20.05
N MET A 424 8.96 -11.63 20.30
CA MET A 424 9.15 -12.37 21.55
C MET A 424 9.20 -11.43 22.76
N MET A 425 9.81 -10.25 22.63
CA MET A 425 9.92 -9.26 23.71
C MET A 425 8.64 -8.43 23.89
N ALA A 426 7.93 -8.11 22.82
CA ALA A 426 6.77 -7.20 22.84
C ALA A 426 5.62 -7.67 23.74
N GLY A 427 5.51 -9.00 23.99
CA GLY A 427 4.54 -9.58 24.90
C GLY A 427 4.84 -9.35 26.39
N VAL A 428 6.08 -8.93 26.72
CA VAL A 428 6.60 -8.84 28.10
C VAL A 428 7.12 -7.42 28.37
N SER A 429 6.34 -6.38 28.23
CA SER A 429 6.75 -4.97 28.42
C SER A 429 7.60 -4.75 29.70
N HIS A 430 8.87 -5.14 29.68
CA HIS A 430 9.77 -5.10 30.83
C HIS A 430 11.00 -4.24 30.54
N THR A 431 11.41 -3.40 31.51
CA THR A 431 12.59 -2.52 31.42
C THR A 431 13.91 -3.29 31.26
N ALA A 432 13.93 -4.59 31.62
CA ALA A 432 15.11 -5.45 31.42
C ALA A 432 15.53 -5.62 29.96
N PHE A 433 14.63 -5.38 29.00
CA PHE A 433 14.92 -5.54 27.56
C PHE A 433 15.37 -4.24 26.88
N ILE A 434 15.66 -3.18 27.60
CA ILE A 434 16.03 -1.87 27.02
C ILE A 434 17.25 -2.00 26.11
N ASP A 435 18.27 -2.74 26.51
CA ASP A 435 19.49 -2.93 25.73
C ASP A 435 19.21 -3.73 24.45
N ASP A 436 18.39 -4.77 24.53
CA ASP A 436 17.93 -5.56 23.37
C ASP A 436 17.17 -4.67 22.36
N TYR A 437 16.31 -3.75 22.86
CA TYR A 437 15.63 -2.79 21.97
C TYR A 437 16.61 -1.84 21.28
N TYR A 438 17.67 -1.40 21.95
CA TYR A 438 18.71 -0.58 21.31
C TYR A 438 19.48 -1.35 20.24
N GLU A 439 19.78 -2.63 20.45
CA GLU A 439 20.42 -3.49 19.44
C GLU A 439 19.55 -3.66 18.18
N LEU A 440 18.23 -3.79 18.34
CA LEU A 440 17.30 -3.92 17.23
C LEU A 440 16.98 -2.60 16.51
N LEU A 441 17.21 -1.45 17.16
CA LEU A 441 16.80 -0.14 16.64
C LEU A 441 17.29 0.16 15.20
N PRO A 442 18.55 -0.13 14.80
CA PRO A 442 19.00 0.16 13.43
C PRO A 442 18.21 -0.58 12.35
N LEU A 443 17.70 -1.77 12.65
CA LEU A 443 16.93 -2.59 11.71
C LEU A 443 15.42 -2.30 11.79
N MET A 444 14.93 -1.86 12.94
CA MET A 444 13.50 -1.68 13.25
C MET A 444 13.05 -0.21 13.25
N ALA A 445 13.93 0.74 12.90
CA ALA A 445 13.62 2.18 12.92
C ALA A 445 12.45 2.60 11.99
N SER A 446 12.08 1.76 11.02
CA SER A 446 10.91 1.97 10.16
C SER A 446 9.62 1.31 10.68
N ASN A 447 9.66 0.61 11.82
CA ASN A 447 8.50 -0.05 12.41
C ASN A 447 7.92 0.82 13.53
N GLU A 448 6.77 1.44 13.29
CA GLU A 448 6.10 2.34 14.24
C GLU A 448 5.70 1.64 15.54
N HIS A 449 5.26 0.38 15.48
CA HIS A 449 4.88 -0.38 16.67
C HIS A 449 6.07 -0.68 17.57
N PHE A 450 7.22 -0.99 16.96
CA PHE A 450 8.47 -1.17 17.68
C PHE A 450 8.86 0.13 18.42
N LEU A 451 8.90 1.25 17.70
CA LEU A 451 9.28 2.55 18.25
C LEU A 451 8.33 3.01 19.36
N PHE A 452 7.03 2.80 19.17
CA PHE A 452 6.01 3.14 20.16
C PHE A 452 6.15 2.31 21.45
N ASN A 453 6.35 0.99 21.34
CA ASN A 453 6.55 0.12 22.49
C ASN A 453 7.85 0.43 23.19
N PHE A 454 8.95 0.65 22.46
CA PHE A 454 10.23 1.02 23.03
C PHE A 454 10.15 2.34 23.80
N ALA A 455 9.49 3.35 23.22
CA ALA A 455 9.25 4.62 23.90
C ALA A 455 8.48 4.46 25.22
N LYS A 456 7.46 3.59 25.24
CA LYS A 456 6.71 3.31 26.48
C LYS A 456 7.57 2.64 27.56
N ILE A 457 8.44 1.72 27.17
CA ILE A 457 9.36 1.03 28.09
C ILE A 457 10.37 2.04 28.68
N LEU A 458 10.94 2.90 27.83
CA LEU A 458 11.84 3.98 28.27
C LEU A 458 11.16 4.97 29.22
N ALA A 459 9.89 5.32 28.93
CA ALA A 459 9.12 6.19 29.82
C ALA A 459 8.85 5.53 31.18
N ALA A 460 8.56 4.22 31.20
CA ALA A 460 8.35 3.46 32.43
C ALA A 460 9.63 3.35 33.27
N ASP A 461 10.81 3.38 32.63
CA ASP A 461 12.13 3.43 33.30
C ASP A 461 12.55 4.85 33.71
N GLY A 462 11.71 5.87 33.44
CA GLY A 462 12.03 7.28 33.76
C GLY A 462 12.95 7.97 32.75
N ARG A 463 13.32 7.30 31.65
CA ARG A 463 14.18 7.82 30.56
C ARG A 463 13.36 8.64 29.58
N TYR A 464 12.73 9.72 30.03
CA TYR A 464 11.76 10.50 29.24
C TYR A 464 12.36 11.14 27.99
N ASN A 465 13.62 11.58 28.02
CA ASN A 465 14.29 12.18 26.86
C ASN A 465 14.50 11.16 25.75
N ASP A 466 14.95 9.95 26.10
CA ASP A 466 15.16 8.86 25.15
C ASP A 466 13.80 8.38 24.58
N SER A 467 12.79 8.26 25.45
CA SER A 467 11.42 7.98 25.05
C SER A 467 10.92 9.01 24.01
N ASN A 468 11.11 10.30 24.28
CA ASN A 468 10.73 11.37 23.35
C ASN A 468 11.50 11.31 22.01
N ALA A 469 12.76 10.84 22.03
CA ALA A 469 13.52 10.61 20.80
C ALA A 469 12.90 9.50 19.95
N MET A 470 12.52 8.36 20.56
CA MET A 470 11.84 7.26 19.87
C MET A 470 10.45 7.67 19.36
N LEU A 471 9.70 8.46 20.14
CA LEU A 471 8.40 8.98 19.70
C LEU A 471 8.51 9.94 18.52
N ARG A 472 9.53 10.81 18.51
CA ARG A 472 9.82 11.66 17.34
C ARG A 472 10.14 10.84 16.10
N LEU A 473 10.99 9.82 16.24
CA LEU A 473 11.32 8.92 15.12
C LEU A 473 10.07 8.17 14.64
N GLY A 474 9.24 7.66 15.54
CA GLY A 474 8.00 6.96 15.19
C GLY A 474 6.96 7.87 14.52
N SER A 475 6.89 9.15 14.88
CA SER A 475 6.00 10.12 14.23
C SER A 475 6.40 10.45 12.79
N LEU A 476 7.60 10.07 12.34
CA LEU A 476 7.99 10.16 10.94
C LEU A 476 7.38 9.06 10.06
N THR A 477 6.97 7.94 10.67
CA THR A 477 6.40 6.79 9.95
C THR A 477 4.92 6.57 10.22
N SER A 478 4.36 7.29 11.19
CA SER A 478 2.97 7.12 11.64
C SER A 478 2.22 8.45 11.74
N CYS A 479 0.92 8.40 11.49
CA CYS A 479 -0.01 9.51 11.77
C CYS A 479 -0.88 9.24 13.03
N ASP A 480 -0.48 8.29 13.90
CA ASP A 480 -1.20 8.03 15.15
C ASP A 480 -0.96 9.17 16.17
N PRO A 481 -2.01 9.85 16.65
CA PRO A 481 -1.90 10.92 17.64
C PRO A 481 -1.28 10.46 18.97
N MET A 482 -1.29 9.14 19.24
CA MET A 482 -0.74 8.61 20.49
C MET A 482 0.76 8.85 20.65
N PHE A 483 1.53 9.02 19.58
CA PHE A 483 2.93 9.43 19.67
C PHE A 483 3.07 10.77 20.37
N TYR A 484 2.24 11.74 20.02
CA TYR A 484 2.24 13.07 20.65
C TYR A 484 1.64 13.05 22.06
N VAL A 485 0.66 12.17 22.32
CA VAL A 485 0.10 12.01 23.67
C VAL A 485 1.16 11.51 24.66
N ILE A 486 1.95 10.49 24.29
CA ILE A 486 3.02 9.97 25.16
C ILE A 486 4.13 11.02 25.34
N GLN A 487 4.47 11.80 24.28
CA GLN A 487 5.38 12.95 24.44
C GLN A 487 4.87 13.95 25.46
N GLY A 488 3.59 14.28 25.42
CA GLY A 488 2.94 15.16 26.40
C GLY A 488 3.02 14.61 27.82
N ASN A 489 2.78 13.29 27.98
CA ASN A 489 2.93 12.63 29.28
C ASN A 489 4.37 12.78 29.81
N ASN A 490 5.38 12.47 28.96
CA ASN A 490 6.78 12.57 29.33
C ASN A 490 7.17 13.99 29.72
N TYR A 491 6.77 15.01 28.96
CA TYR A 491 7.01 16.41 29.32
C TYR A 491 6.32 16.81 30.61
N GLY A 492 5.10 16.32 30.85
CA GLY A 492 4.37 16.57 32.10
C GLY A 492 5.03 15.94 33.33
N GLU A 493 5.66 14.74 33.20
CA GLU A 493 6.45 14.12 34.28
C GLU A 493 7.78 14.86 34.53
N MET A 494 8.38 15.43 33.48
CA MET A 494 9.58 16.28 33.62
C MET A 494 9.29 17.70 34.13
N GLY A 495 8.00 18.08 34.27
CA GLY A 495 7.60 19.44 34.70
C GLY A 495 7.60 20.48 33.59
N PHE A 496 7.80 20.08 32.33
CA PHE A 496 7.74 20.97 31.13
C PHE A 496 6.29 21.12 30.64
N TYR A 497 5.48 21.84 31.40
CA TYR A 497 4.02 21.90 31.19
C TYR A 497 3.64 22.57 29.86
N LYS A 498 4.42 23.56 29.38
CA LYS A 498 4.17 24.22 28.08
C LYS A 498 4.39 23.26 26.90
N GLU A 499 5.45 22.50 26.95
CA GLU A 499 5.78 21.48 25.95
C GLU A 499 4.75 20.33 25.98
N ALA A 500 4.30 19.92 27.17
CA ALA A 500 3.24 18.95 27.33
C ALA A 500 1.91 19.43 26.72
N GLU A 501 1.54 20.68 26.99
CA GLU A 501 0.35 21.32 26.41
C GLU A 501 0.42 21.36 24.88
N ALA A 502 1.57 21.77 24.31
CA ALA A 502 1.79 21.81 22.87
C ALA A 502 1.66 20.41 22.24
N ALA A 503 2.21 19.37 22.89
CA ALA A 503 2.14 17.99 22.43
C ALA A 503 0.69 17.46 22.43
N TYR A 504 -0.08 17.68 23.49
CA TYR A 504 -1.48 17.27 23.54
C TYR A 504 -2.37 18.04 22.56
N LYS A 505 -2.14 19.33 22.36
CA LYS A 505 -2.83 20.12 21.32
C LYS A 505 -2.51 19.59 19.94
N LYS A 506 -1.24 19.25 19.68
CA LYS A 506 -0.83 18.63 18.41
C LYS A 506 -1.53 17.28 18.21
N ALA A 507 -1.56 16.42 19.24
CA ALA A 507 -2.28 15.15 19.19
C ALA A 507 -3.75 15.32 18.83
N PHE A 508 -4.43 16.29 19.42
CA PHE A 508 -5.81 16.62 19.11
C PHE A 508 -5.97 17.13 17.68
N ASN A 509 -5.09 18.01 17.23
CA ASN A 509 -5.15 18.58 15.88
C ASN A 509 -4.86 17.55 14.78
N VAL A 510 -4.00 16.55 15.03
CA VAL A 510 -3.79 15.42 14.12
C VAL A 510 -5.05 14.58 13.97
N MET A 511 -5.81 14.39 15.07
CA MET A 511 -7.05 13.60 15.05
C MET A 511 -8.14 14.27 15.89
N PRO A 512 -8.85 15.29 15.33
CA PRO A 512 -9.77 16.13 16.08
C PRO A 512 -11.03 15.42 16.61
N ASN A 513 -11.29 14.19 16.17
CA ASN A 513 -12.41 13.37 16.64
C ASN A 513 -12.04 12.40 17.79
N ARG A 514 -10.86 12.56 18.39
CA ARG A 514 -10.40 11.75 19.53
C ARG A 514 -10.49 12.56 20.83
N LEU A 515 -11.23 12.00 21.79
CA LEU A 515 -11.46 12.63 23.11
C LEU A 515 -10.21 12.62 23.99
N TYR A 516 -9.36 11.58 23.89
CA TYR A 516 -8.29 11.29 24.82
C TYR A 516 -7.25 12.43 24.96
N PRO A 517 -6.79 13.09 23.88
CA PRO A 517 -5.86 14.24 24.03
C PRO A 517 -6.45 15.40 24.82
N LEU A 518 -7.74 15.70 24.68
CA LEU A 518 -8.41 16.76 25.46
C LEU A 518 -8.52 16.39 26.94
N TYR A 519 -8.76 15.13 27.23
CA TYR A 519 -8.77 14.63 28.60
C TYR A 519 -7.37 14.76 29.24
N GLN A 520 -6.30 14.47 28.53
CA GLN A 520 -4.94 14.63 29.02
C GLN A 520 -4.58 16.11 29.26
N LEU A 521 -5.03 17.02 28.38
CA LEU A 521 -4.91 18.47 28.59
C LEU A 521 -5.61 18.91 29.88
N MET A 522 -6.80 18.40 30.15
CA MET A 522 -7.52 18.68 31.39
C MET A 522 -6.72 18.26 32.64
N LEU A 523 -6.13 17.04 32.59
CA LEU A 523 -5.30 16.53 33.68
C LEU A 523 -4.00 17.34 33.86
N LEU A 524 -3.41 17.80 32.77
CA LEU A 524 -2.23 18.65 32.78
C LEU A 524 -2.52 19.96 33.54
N TYR A 525 -3.61 20.64 33.20
CA TYR A 525 -4.03 21.87 33.85
C TYR A 525 -4.40 21.65 35.34
N GLU A 526 -4.94 20.47 35.72
CA GLU A 526 -5.15 20.08 37.11
C GLU A 526 -3.80 19.96 37.84
N LYS A 527 -2.79 19.31 37.22
CA LYS A 527 -1.45 19.13 37.76
C LYS A 527 -0.68 20.45 37.92
N GLU A 528 -0.85 21.36 36.95
CA GLU A 528 -0.27 22.71 36.96
C GLU A 528 -0.96 23.66 37.98
N GLY A 529 -2.17 23.30 38.43
CA GLY A 529 -2.98 24.16 39.31
C GLY A 529 -3.75 25.25 38.56
N ASN A 530 -3.78 25.22 37.25
CA ASN A 530 -4.51 26.17 36.43
C ASN A 530 -6.02 25.82 36.36
N THR A 531 -6.72 26.22 37.42
CA THR A 531 -8.11 25.87 37.65
C THR A 531 -9.05 26.35 36.54
N LYS A 532 -8.80 27.54 35.96
CA LYS A 532 -9.66 28.11 34.93
C LYS A 532 -9.62 27.25 33.67
N GLU A 533 -8.44 27.00 33.14
CA GLU A 533 -8.24 26.21 31.91
C GLU A 533 -8.67 24.75 32.12
N MET A 534 -8.43 24.19 33.32
CA MET A 534 -8.90 22.85 33.70
C MET A 534 -10.42 22.73 33.62
N VAL A 535 -11.18 23.71 34.18
CA VAL A 535 -12.66 23.70 34.14
C VAL A 535 -13.17 23.87 32.71
N ASP A 536 -12.56 24.76 31.93
CA ASP A 536 -12.98 24.96 30.53
C ASP A 536 -12.68 23.72 29.67
N MET A 537 -11.55 23.08 29.89
CA MET A 537 -11.21 21.84 29.18
C MET A 537 -12.13 20.68 29.64
N ALA A 538 -12.46 20.60 30.92
CA ALA A 538 -13.41 19.60 31.41
C ALA A 538 -14.80 19.76 30.80
N LYS A 539 -15.29 20.99 30.62
CA LYS A 539 -16.55 21.24 29.89
C LYS A 539 -16.46 20.76 28.44
N ARG A 540 -15.35 21.04 27.74
CA ARG A 540 -15.11 20.53 26.38
C ARG A 540 -15.10 19.01 26.32
N VAL A 541 -14.44 18.31 27.26
CA VAL A 541 -14.45 16.84 27.35
C VAL A 541 -15.87 16.29 27.51
N ILE A 542 -16.69 16.91 28.37
CA ILE A 542 -18.07 16.46 28.62
C ILE A 542 -18.97 16.66 27.39
N SER A 543 -18.87 17.81 26.70
CA SER A 543 -19.67 18.15 25.53
C SER A 543 -19.14 17.56 24.22
N PHE A 544 -18.00 16.87 24.25
CA PHE A 544 -17.36 16.35 23.04
C PHE A 544 -18.21 15.27 22.40
N ASP A 545 -18.41 15.38 21.07
CA ASP A 545 -19.10 14.36 20.27
C ASP A 545 -18.06 13.38 19.69
N GLU A 546 -17.93 12.23 20.33
CA GLU A 546 -16.98 11.20 19.96
C GLU A 546 -17.44 10.35 18.78
N LYS A 547 -16.54 10.05 17.82
CA LYS A 547 -16.79 9.14 16.68
C LYS A 547 -17.28 7.75 17.12
N VAL A 548 -16.76 7.25 18.24
CA VAL A 548 -17.09 5.93 18.80
C VAL A 548 -17.39 6.07 20.27
N VAL A 549 -18.65 5.87 20.63
CA VAL A 549 -19.09 5.80 22.02
C VAL A 549 -18.68 4.45 22.61
N SER A 550 -17.75 4.46 23.56
CA SER A 550 -17.24 3.26 24.22
C SER A 550 -17.31 3.37 25.74
N PRO A 551 -17.20 2.25 26.49
CA PRO A 551 -17.07 2.31 27.95
C PRO A 551 -15.90 3.20 28.40
N ALA A 552 -14.79 3.22 27.63
CA ALA A 552 -13.62 4.06 27.90
C ALA A 552 -13.98 5.56 27.76
N THR A 553 -14.58 6.00 26.66
CA THR A 553 -14.96 7.41 26.45
C THR A 553 -15.99 7.88 27.47
N LYS A 554 -16.98 7.04 27.81
CA LYS A 554 -17.93 7.32 28.91
C LYS A 554 -17.23 7.46 30.26
N GLY A 555 -16.21 6.63 30.52
CA GLY A 555 -15.40 6.70 31.73
C GLY A 555 -14.62 8.01 31.83
N LEU A 556 -14.02 8.48 30.73
CA LEU A 556 -13.31 9.77 30.69
C LEU A 556 -14.25 10.95 30.98
N LYS A 557 -15.45 10.98 30.37
CA LYS A 557 -16.46 12.01 30.65
C LYS A 557 -16.91 12.00 32.11
N LYS A 558 -17.16 10.83 32.70
CA LYS A 558 -17.49 10.71 34.15
C LYS A 558 -16.39 11.27 35.02
N LYS A 559 -15.11 10.96 34.75
CA LYS A 559 -13.97 11.51 35.50
C LYS A 559 -13.90 13.04 35.37
N ALA A 560 -14.16 13.61 34.20
CA ALA A 560 -14.21 15.06 34.01
C ALA A 560 -15.31 15.72 34.87
N ILE A 561 -16.51 15.11 34.97
CA ILE A 561 -17.60 15.58 35.84
C ILE A 561 -17.17 15.57 37.32
N ILE A 562 -16.49 14.50 37.76
CA ILE A 562 -16.01 14.38 39.15
C ILE A 562 -14.99 15.50 39.47
N ILE A 563 -14.07 15.79 38.57
CA ILE A 563 -13.06 16.85 38.72
C ILE A 563 -13.74 18.23 38.83
N ILE A 564 -14.72 18.54 37.99
CA ILE A 564 -15.49 19.80 38.12
C ILE A 564 -16.19 19.90 39.45
N ASN A 565 -16.87 18.83 39.92
CA ASN A 565 -17.61 18.85 41.15
C ASN A 565 -16.68 19.01 42.39
N ARG A 566 -15.53 18.33 42.38
CA ARG A 566 -14.49 18.48 43.42
C ARG A 566 -14.00 19.93 43.51
N ASN A 567 -13.81 20.57 42.37
CA ASN A 567 -13.33 21.96 42.31
C ASN A 567 -14.41 22.96 42.78
N LYS A 568 -15.68 22.74 42.43
CA LYS A 568 -16.79 23.55 42.97
C LYS A 568 -16.92 23.46 44.49
N GLN A 569 -16.63 22.30 45.09
CA GLN A 569 -16.64 22.11 46.52
C GLN A 569 -15.45 22.80 47.23
N LYS A 570 -14.24 22.79 46.61
CA LYS A 570 -13.06 23.53 47.11
C LYS A 570 -13.29 25.03 47.12
N ASN A 571 -13.96 25.59 46.10
CA ASN A 571 -14.23 27.02 46.01
C ASN A 571 -15.41 27.49 46.91
N ARG A 572 -16.15 26.56 47.54
CA ARG A 572 -17.22 26.88 48.48
C ARG A 572 -16.78 26.81 49.95
N LYS A 573 -15.58 26.26 50.22
CA LYS A 573 -14.91 26.30 51.50
C LYS A 573 -13.89 27.42 51.55
#